data_ee21274127ad24b2b9cc00b77593a42a
#
_entry.id   ee21274127ad24b2b9cc00b77593a42a
#
_cell.length_a   1.000
_cell.length_b   1.000
_cell.length_c   1.000
_cell.angle_alpha   90.00
_cell.angle_beta   90.00
_cell.angle_gamma   90.00
#
_symmetry.space_group_name_H-M   'P 1'
#
loop_
_entity.id
_entity.type
_entity.pdbx_description
1 polymer ?
#
loop_
_entity_poly.entity_id
_entity_poly.type
_entity_poly.pdbx_seq_one_letter_code
_entity_poly.pdbx_strand_id
1 'polypeptide(L)'
;MKPRIPVVLLLFLGVRLMAQQDDESWNLYYQATSIGQYHGTFNSPYTGPLSLQDYPERDVSLTTTLFFGLRLGQNLQLYFDPEIAGGRGFSSVDGLANPSNGELPRVATATPKPYLARLYLSYDFGFGSEKEHIDSDQNQLGGERPMVRYTITAGRFSLSDFFDNNDYTHDPRTQFMAWAVMYNGAWDYPADTRGYTWGWVHEFHTRNWSLRYASAAEPRNANGSQFDRRLFRDRGDVVEGERRYSLAGHAGTVRLLGYLNHTNSGSYGAAIQLAEQTGTTPNVDAVRHVGTLKYGTGVNLEQEITHDTGFFVRLGWSDGKTQDFAFTAIDRLASGGVSVKGTRWKRKDDTVATSFTASGISGVHAVYLARGGLDFLIGDGRLNYSPEYVWESYYRARLFPGFFATFDLQHDANPAFNHDRGPVWIESVRLHMEFGLKPRQAK
;
A
#
# COMPACT_ATOMS: atom_id res chain seq x y z
N MET A 1 -23.80 -32.21 -27.05
CA MET A 1 -23.15 -30.96 -27.48
C MET A 1 -21.92 -30.73 -26.61
N LYS A 2 -20.71 -30.83 -27.17
CA LYS A 2 -19.46 -30.58 -26.46
C LYS A 2 -19.12 -29.10 -26.58
N PRO A 3 -18.74 -28.37 -25.47
CA PRO A 3 -18.34 -27.00 -25.60
C PRO A 3 -16.96 -26.90 -26.28
N ARG A 4 -16.86 -26.10 -27.32
CA ARG A 4 -15.61 -25.75 -27.98
C ARG A 4 -14.97 -24.60 -27.17
N ILE A 5 -13.79 -24.86 -26.62
CA ILE A 5 -12.92 -23.83 -26.02
C ILE A 5 -12.26 -23.07 -27.18
N PRO A 6 -12.36 -21.73 -27.27
CA PRO A 6 -11.61 -20.99 -28.26
C PRO A 6 -10.14 -20.92 -27.83
N VAL A 7 -9.28 -21.49 -28.64
CA VAL A 7 -7.83 -21.30 -28.56
C VAL A 7 -7.54 -19.86 -29.00
N VAL A 8 -7.17 -18.99 -28.05
CA VAL A 8 -6.65 -17.66 -28.36
C VAL A 8 -5.23 -17.83 -28.90
N LEU A 9 -5.11 -17.74 -30.20
CA LEU A 9 -3.83 -17.74 -30.90
C LEU A 9 -3.14 -16.39 -30.66
N LEU A 10 -2.16 -16.35 -29.74
CA LEU A 10 -1.26 -15.22 -29.57
C LEU A 10 -0.36 -15.13 -30.82
N LEU A 11 -0.65 -14.18 -31.68
CA LEU A 11 0.21 -13.75 -32.77
C LEU A 11 1.46 -13.06 -32.17
N PHE A 12 2.55 -13.82 -32.08
CA PHE A 12 3.88 -13.24 -31.89
C PHE A 12 4.31 -12.56 -33.19
N LEU A 13 4.03 -11.26 -33.28
CA LEU A 13 4.70 -10.41 -34.27
C LEU A 13 6.18 -10.36 -33.87
N GLY A 14 7.02 -10.92 -34.75
CA GLY A 14 8.47 -10.92 -34.60
C GLY A 14 9.03 -9.50 -34.71
N VAL A 15 8.99 -8.75 -33.65
CA VAL A 15 9.77 -7.51 -33.51
C VAL A 15 11.21 -7.94 -33.29
N ARG A 16 12.10 -7.66 -34.24
CA ARG A 16 13.55 -7.79 -34.04
C ARG A 16 13.95 -6.75 -32.99
N LEU A 17 14.09 -7.19 -31.75
CA LEU A 17 14.61 -6.42 -30.63
C LEU A 17 16.13 -6.24 -30.87
N MET A 18 16.55 -5.04 -31.21
CA MET A 18 17.95 -4.63 -31.12
C MET A 18 18.21 -4.29 -29.64
N ALA A 19 18.39 -5.30 -28.79
CA ALA A 19 18.86 -5.07 -27.43
C ALA A 19 20.37 -4.80 -27.46
N GLN A 20 20.82 -3.78 -26.75
CA GLN A 20 22.22 -3.67 -26.33
C GLN A 20 22.56 -4.90 -25.47
N GLN A 21 23.79 -5.39 -25.53
CA GLN A 21 24.22 -6.72 -25.09
C GLN A 21 24.02 -7.03 -23.58
N ASP A 22 23.59 -6.05 -22.76
CA ASP A 22 23.41 -6.17 -21.31
C ASP A 22 21.96 -5.90 -20.81
N ASP A 23 21.05 -5.50 -21.69
CA ASP A 23 19.66 -5.16 -21.31
C ASP A 23 18.74 -6.38 -21.40
N GLU A 24 17.96 -6.62 -20.36
CA GLU A 24 16.92 -7.65 -20.40
C GLU A 24 15.84 -7.29 -21.40
N SER A 25 15.51 -8.23 -22.31
CA SER A 25 14.37 -8.08 -23.21
C SER A 25 13.04 -8.40 -22.57
N TRP A 26 13.03 -9.28 -21.58
CA TRP A 26 11.88 -9.63 -20.74
C TRP A 26 12.33 -10.24 -19.42
N ASN A 27 11.46 -10.21 -18.44
CA ASN A 27 11.57 -11.02 -17.24
C ASN A 27 10.20 -11.52 -16.78
N LEU A 28 10.19 -12.53 -15.93
CA LEU A 28 8.99 -13.08 -15.32
C LEU A 28 9.30 -13.42 -13.87
N TYR A 29 8.62 -12.78 -12.94
CA TYR A 29 8.67 -13.12 -11.53
C TYR A 29 7.32 -13.68 -11.08
N TYR A 30 7.37 -14.51 -10.09
CA TYR A 30 6.19 -15.07 -9.43
C TYR A 30 6.37 -14.97 -7.93
N GLN A 31 5.30 -14.59 -7.24
CA GLN A 31 5.23 -14.69 -5.79
C GLN A 31 3.89 -15.24 -5.33
N ALA A 32 3.90 -15.88 -4.17
CA ALA A 32 2.68 -16.23 -3.43
C ALA A 32 2.91 -16.02 -1.94
N THR A 33 1.90 -15.46 -1.28
CA THR A 33 1.92 -15.15 0.14
C THR A 33 0.64 -15.62 0.79
N SER A 34 0.76 -16.35 1.90
CA SER A 34 -0.36 -16.67 2.79
C SER A 34 -0.06 -16.12 4.17
N ILE A 35 -1.01 -15.38 4.74
CA ILE A 35 -0.91 -14.80 6.08
C ILE A 35 -2.08 -15.34 6.90
N GLY A 36 -1.76 -16.13 7.94
CA GLY A 36 -2.69 -16.53 8.96
C GLY A 36 -2.55 -15.64 10.18
N GLN A 37 -3.66 -15.13 10.71
CA GLN A 37 -3.70 -14.28 11.89
C GLN A 37 -4.65 -14.83 12.95
N TYR A 38 -4.39 -14.51 14.19
CA TYR A 38 -5.21 -14.84 15.36
C TYR A 38 -5.18 -13.70 16.35
N HIS A 39 -6.34 -13.39 16.94
CA HIS A 39 -6.43 -12.63 18.18
C HIS A 39 -7.34 -13.35 19.18
N GLY A 40 -7.03 -13.18 20.47
CA GLY A 40 -7.85 -13.69 21.57
C GLY A 40 -8.96 -12.72 21.97
N THR A 41 -9.58 -12.97 23.12
CA THR A 41 -10.52 -12.04 23.74
C THR A 41 -9.82 -10.80 24.26
N PHE A 42 -10.49 -9.66 24.20
CA PHE A 42 -10.01 -8.39 24.77
C PHE A 42 -11.16 -7.61 25.43
N ASN A 43 -10.84 -6.56 26.14
CA ASN A 43 -11.85 -5.73 26.79
C ASN A 43 -12.68 -4.95 25.76
N SER A 44 -14.00 -5.15 25.78
CA SER A 44 -14.95 -4.47 24.89
C SER A 44 -16.30 -4.34 25.57
N PRO A 45 -16.58 -3.24 26.28
CA PRO A 45 -17.83 -3.08 27.01
C PRO A 45 -19.05 -2.87 26.12
N TYR A 46 -18.86 -2.68 24.82
CA TYR A 46 -19.90 -2.54 23.80
C TYR A 46 -19.36 -2.83 22.42
N THR A 47 -20.26 -3.15 21.49
CA THR A 47 -19.96 -3.45 20.08
C THR A 47 -20.89 -2.65 19.19
N GLY A 48 -20.34 -1.96 18.22
CA GLY A 48 -21.08 -1.25 17.16
C GLY A 48 -21.03 -1.99 15.83
N PRO A 49 -21.61 -1.40 14.77
CA PRO A 49 -21.70 -2.06 13.46
C PRO A 49 -20.37 -2.37 12.79
N LEU A 50 -19.33 -1.55 13.00
CA LEU A 50 -17.99 -1.71 12.43
C LEU A 50 -16.94 -1.85 13.55
N SER A 51 -17.26 -2.62 14.58
CA SER A 51 -16.33 -2.92 15.68
C SER A 51 -15.56 -4.20 15.42
N LEU A 52 -14.28 -4.21 15.81
CA LEU A 52 -13.55 -5.46 16.01
C LEU A 52 -14.29 -6.30 17.06
N GLN A 53 -14.57 -7.56 16.78
CA GLN A 53 -15.26 -8.45 17.73
C GLN A 53 -14.33 -8.84 18.88
N ASP A 54 -14.88 -8.95 20.09
CA ASP A 54 -14.11 -9.21 21.31
C ASP A 54 -13.89 -10.70 21.63
N TYR A 55 -14.41 -11.60 20.80
CA TYR A 55 -14.17 -13.03 20.88
C TYR A 55 -12.98 -13.45 19.97
N PRO A 56 -12.39 -14.65 20.20
CA PRO A 56 -11.26 -15.08 19.38
C PRO A 56 -11.64 -15.25 17.91
N GLU A 57 -10.86 -14.63 17.02
CA GLU A 57 -10.99 -14.80 15.57
C GLU A 57 -9.72 -15.42 14.96
N ARG A 58 -9.88 -16.13 13.87
CA ARG A 58 -8.80 -16.73 13.07
C ARG A 58 -9.10 -16.52 11.61
N ASP A 59 -8.22 -15.83 10.91
CA ASP A 59 -8.40 -15.52 9.51
C ASP A 59 -7.15 -15.80 8.70
N VAL A 60 -7.35 -16.06 7.40
CA VAL A 60 -6.27 -16.37 6.48
C VAL A 60 -6.49 -15.62 5.18
N SER A 61 -5.43 -14.99 4.68
CA SER A 61 -5.37 -14.43 3.32
C SER A 61 -4.40 -15.21 2.45
N LEU A 62 -4.65 -15.18 1.15
CA LEU A 62 -3.79 -15.74 0.10
C LEU A 62 -3.72 -14.75 -1.06
N THR A 63 -2.51 -14.43 -1.47
CA THR A 63 -2.24 -13.62 -2.66
C THR A 63 -1.20 -14.31 -3.52
N THR A 64 -1.40 -14.36 -4.83
CA THR A 64 -0.42 -14.87 -5.78
C THR A 64 -0.39 -13.99 -7.02
N THR A 65 0.81 -13.59 -7.44
CA THR A 65 1.03 -12.62 -8.52
C THR A 65 2.08 -13.12 -9.49
N LEU A 66 1.81 -13.00 -10.79
CA LEU A 66 2.82 -13.04 -11.84
C LEU A 66 3.20 -11.61 -12.21
N PHE A 67 4.49 -11.33 -12.31
CA PHE A 67 5.04 -10.06 -12.74
C PHE A 67 5.76 -10.28 -14.07
N PHE A 68 5.21 -9.78 -15.14
CA PHE A 68 5.78 -9.90 -16.47
C PHE A 68 6.24 -8.54 -16.98
N GLY A 69 7.54 -8.41 -17.24
CA GLY A 69 8.17 -7.26 -17.86
C GLY A 69 8.60 -7.57 -19.30
N LEU A 70 8.38 -6.63 -20.22
CA LEU A 70 8.76 -6.73 -21.63
C LEU A 70 9.31 -5.40 -22.13
N ARG A 71 10.52 -5.42 -22.70
CA ARG A 71 11.14 -4.27 -23.36
C ARG A 71 10.66 -4.19 -24.82
N LEU A 72 9.86 -3.19 -25.13
CA LEU A 72 9.31 -2.95 -26.47
C LEU A 72 10.25 -2.12 -27.35
N GLY A 73 11.23 -1.44 -26.76
CA GLY A 73 12.24 -0.61 -27.43
C GLY A 73 13.32 -0.18 -26.44
N GLN A 74 14.28 0.62 -26.87
CA GLN A 74 15.39 1.03 -25.99
C GLN A 74 14.92 1.68 -24.69
N ASN A 75 13.84 2.47 -24.75
CA ASN A 75 13.34 3.28 -23.64
C ASN A 75 11.87 2.94 -23.27
N LEU A 76 11.22 2.00 -23.98
CA LEU A 76 9.83 1.66 -23.78
C LEU A 76 9.71 0.27 -23.16
N GLN A 77 9.01 0.19 -22.04
CA GLN A 77 8.76 -1.03 -21.29
C GLN A 77 7.27 -1.21 -21.04
N LEU A 78 6.82 -2.47 -21.07
CA LEU A 78 5.47 -2.90 -20.72
C LEU A 78 5.54 -3.80 -19.50
N TYR A 79 4.62 -3.60 -18.57
CA TYR A 79 4.44 -4.47 -17.39
C TYR A 79 3.01 -4.98 -17.32
N PHE A 80 2.86 -6.26 -16.98
CA PHE A 80 1.57 -6.94 -16.90
C PHE A 80 1.55 -7.94 -15.74
N ASP A 81 0.72 -7.67 -14.73
CA ASP A 81 0.64 -8.45 -13.50
C ASP A 81 -0.79 -8.98 -13.29
N PRO A 82 -1.11 -10.21 -13.72
CA PRO A 82 -2.30 -10.90 -13.24
C PRO A 82 -2.08 -11.37 -11.80
N GLU A 83 -3.08 -11.16 -10.95
CA GLU A 83 -3.05 -11.53 -9.55
C GLU A 83 -4.31 -12.31 -9.17
N ILE A 84 -4.17 -13.27 -8.25
CA ILE A 84 -5.27 -13.97 -7.60
C ILE A 84 -5.16 -13.67 -6.11
N ALA A 85 -6.21 -13.13 -5.52
CA ALA A 85 -6.26 -12.89 -4.09
C ALA A 85 -7.61 -13.33 -3.51
N GLY A 86 -7.58 -13.80 -2.27
CA GLY A 86 -8.73 -14.23 -1.50
C GLY A 86 -8.39 -14.35 -0.02
N GLY A 87 -9.42 -14.41 0.83
CA GLY A 87 -9.26 -14.57 2.27
C GLY A 87 -10.25 -13.74 3.06
N ARG A 88 -10.03 -13.70 4.38
CA ARG A 88 -10.81 -12.91 5.33
C ARG A 88 -9.86 -12.19 6.27
N GLY A 89 -10.32 -11.10 6.87
CA GLY A 89 -9.70 -10.43 7.98
C GLY A 89 -10.64 -10.34 9.14
N PHE A 90 -10.12 -10.07 10.31
CA PHE A 90 -10.88 -9.95 11.54
C PHE A 90 -12.09 -9.04 11.36
N SER A 91 -13.25 -9.52 11.80
CA SER A 91 -14.51 -8.77 11.75
C SER A 91 -14.83 -8.22 10.35
N SER A 92 -14.40 -8.92 9.27
CA SER A 92 -14.51 -8.47 7.87
C SER A 92 -13.61 -7.26 7.51
N VAL A 93 -12.48 -7.08 8.19
CA VAL A 93 -11.53 -5.96 8.13
C VAL A 93 -12.05 -4.70 8.84
N ASP A 94 -13.04 -4.81 9.72
CA ASP A 94 -13.60 -3.70 10.46
C ASP A 94 -12.99 -3.58 11.87
N GLY A 95 -13.06 -2.38 12.42
CA GLY A 95 -12.79 -2.08 13.83
C GLY A 95 -11.35 -1.89 14.23
N LEU A 96 -10.43 -1.77 13.25
CA LEU A 96 -9.07 -1.27 13.41
C LEU A 96 -8.86 -0.11 12.44
N ALA A 97 -8.39 1.03 12.91
CA ALA A 97 -8.03 2.13 12.01
C ALA A 97 -6.73 1.80 11.26
N ASN A 98 -5.88 0.98 11.87
CA ASN A 98 -4.70 0.39 11.25
C ASN A 98 -4.88 -1.12 11.04
N PRO A 99 -5.45 -1.57 9.90
CA PRO A 99 -5.62 -2.99 9.63
C PRO A 99 -4.34 -3.78 9.86
N SER A 100 -4.43 -4.88 10.61
CA SER A 100 -3.28 -5.69 11.06
C SER A 100 -2.58 -6.49 9.94
N ASN A 101 -3.21 -6.59 8.77
CA ASN A 101 -2.69 -7.27 7.59
C ASN A 101 -2.95 -6.43 6.33
N GLY A 102 -1.93 -5.76 5.84
CA GLY A 102 -2.00 -4.88 4.67
C GLY A 102 -2.32 -5.58 3.34
N GLU A 103 -2.33 -6.91 3.28
CA GLU A 103 -2.82 -7.65 2.11
C GLU A 103 -4.36 -7.75 2.07
N LEU A 104 -5.04 -7.56 3.19
CA LEU A 104 -6.49 -7.73 3.28
C LEU A 104 -7.31 -6.71 2.49
N PRO A 105 -6.97 -5.42 2.44
CA PRO A 105 -7.69 -4.45 1.62
C PRO A 105 -7.73 -4.83 0.14
N ARG A 106 -6.74 -5.60 -0.33
CA ARG A 106 -6.66 -6.12 -1.71
C ARG A 106 -7.46 -7.40 -1.92
N VAL A 107 -7.96 -7.98 -0.84
CA VAL A 107 -8.72 -9.23 -0.83
C VAL A 107 -10.21 -8.91 -0.73
N ALA A 108 -10.81 -8.40 -1.78
CA ALA A 108 -12.21 -8.00 -1.80
C ALA A 108 -13.22 -9.15 -1.61
N THR A 109 -12.77 -10.40 -1.54
CA THR A 109 -13.64 -11.59 -1.40
C THR A 109 -12.95 -12.73 -0.66
N ALA A 110 -13.72 -13.50 0.15
CA ALA A 110 -13.21 -14.69 0.83
C ALA A 110 -12.72 -15.77 -0.15
N THR A 111 -13.38 -15.94 -1.29
CA THR A 111 -12.96 -16.87 -2.34
C THR A 111 -11.90 -16.23 -3.23
N PRO A 112 -10.75 -16.89 -3.46
CA PRO A 112 -9.73 -16.39 -4.36
C PRO A 112 -10.29 -16.11 -5.76
N LYS A 113 -10.04 -14.91 -6.27
CA LYS A 113 -10.49 -14.47 -7.60
C LYS A 113 -9.34 -13.84 -8.38
N PRO A 114 -9.22 -14.17 -9.69
CA PRO A 114 -8.26 -13.53 -10.56
C PRO A 114 -8.70 -12.10 -10.90
N TYR A 115 -7.72 -11.20 -11.03
CA TYR A 115 -7.91 -9.85 -11.52
C TYR A 115 -6.61 -9.30 -12.12
N LEU A 116 -6.73 -8.17 -12.80
CA LEU A 116 -5.59 -7.44 -13.32
C LEU A 116 -5.10 -6.46 -12.23
N ALA A 117 -3.94 -6.73 -11.68
CA ALA A 117 -3.28 -5.85 -10.73
C ALA A 117 -2.62 -4.67 -11.46
N ARG A 118 -1.68 -4.97 -12.36
CA ARG A 118 -0.98 -3.94 -13.13
C ARG A 118 -1.01 -4.23 -14.62
N LEU A 119 -1.12 -3.16 -15.39
CA LEU A 119 -0.93 -3.12 -16.84
C LEU A 119 -0.55 -1.69 -17.22
N TYR A 120 0.73 -1.43 -17.44
CA TYR A 120 1.19 -0.10 -17.77
C TYR A 120 2.38 -0.09 -18.73
N LEU A 121 2.53 1.02 -19.41
CA LEU A 121 3.70 1.36 -20.21
C LEU A 121 4.54 2.38 -19.45
N SER A 122 5.86 2.23 -19.53
CA SER A 122 6.83 3.18 -19.00
C SER A 122 7.81 3.58 -20.10
N TYR A 123 8.04 4.89 -20.26
CA TYR A 123 8.95 5.42 -21.28
C TYR A 123 9.93 6.40 -20.65
N ASP A 124 11.23 6.21 -20.95
CA ASP A 124 12.32 7.04 -20.47
C ASP A 124 12.81 8.02 -21.54
N PHE A 125 12.84 9.30 -21.22
CA PHE A 125 13.56 10.34 -21.93
C PHE A 125 14.88 10.59 -21.20
N GLY A 126 16.00 10.09 -21.73
CA GLY A 126 17.32 10.25 -21.13
C GLY A 126 17.98 11.58 -21.46
N PHE A 127 18.73 12.12 -20.51
CA PHE A 127 19.52 13.34 -20.67
C PHE A 127 20.98 13.06 -20.32
N GLY A 128 21.89 13.47 -21.21
CA GLY A 128 23.34 13.23 -21.07
C GLY A 128 23.73 11.79 -21.44
N SER A 129 24.99 11.45 -21.19
CA SER A 129 25.58 10.15 -21.56
C SER A 129 25.80 9.23 -20.36
N GLU A 130 25.65 9.74 -19.14
CA GLU A 130 25.83 8.93 -17.94
C GLU A 130 24.67 7.94 -17.76
N LYS A 131 25.03 6.71 -17.45
CA LYS A 131 24.07 5.62 -17.20
C LYS A 131 24.24 5.04 -15.80
N GLU A 132 23.21 4.42 -15.31
CA GLU A 132 23.21 3.58 -14.10
C GLU A 132 22.73 2.18 -14.45
N HIS A 133 23.28 1.18 -13.78
CA HIS A 133 22.82 -0.19 -13.87
C HIS A 133 21.64 -0.40 -12.96
N ILE A 134 20.58 -0.98 -13.50
CA ILE A 134 19.38 -1.39 -12.76
C ILE A 134 19.35 -2.92 -12.71
N ASP A 135 19.23 -3.47 -11.52
CA ASP A 135 19.06 -4.92 -11.33
C ASP A 135 17.68 -5.37 -11.81
N SER A 136 17.58 -6.63 -12.23
CA SER A 136 16.30 -7.26 -12.55
C SER A 136 15.51 -7.57 -11.29
N ASP A 137 14.24 -7.16 -11.25
CA ASP A 137 13.32 -7.42 -10.13
C ASP A 137 11.86 -7.45 -10.61
N GLN A 138 10.91 -7.66 -9.69
CA GLN A 138 9.48 -7.54 -9.93
C GLN A 138 9.16 -6.13 -10.46
N ASN A 139 8.47 -6.05 -11.61
CA ASN A 139 8.16 -4.78 -12.30
C ASN A 139 9.41 -3.92 -12.62
N GLN A 140 10.54 -4.56 -12.84
CA GLN A 140 11.81 -3.89 -13.14
C GLN A 140 12.66 -4.75 -14.07
N LEU A 141 12.83 -4.30 -15.31
CA LEU A 141 13.75 -4.93 -16.26
C LEU A 141 15.18 -4.48 -15.98
N GLY A 142 16.07 -5.47 -15.84
CA GLY A 142 17.50 -5.21 -15.68
C GLY A 142 18.13 -4.59 -16.92
N GLY A 143 19.22 -3.83 -16.70
CA GLY A 143 19.99 -3.22 -17.76
C GLY A 143 20.42 -1.78 -17.46
N GLU A 144 20.92 -1.11 -18.49
CA GLU A 144 21.42 0.25 -18.39
C GLU A 144 20.34 1.28 -18.65
N ARG A 145 20.14 2.22 -17.70
CA ARG A 145 19.23 3.35 -17.86
C ARG A 145 19.98 4.68 -17.77
N PRO A 146 19.51 5.75 -18.45
CA PRO A 146 20.09 7.07 -18.27
C PRO A 146 20.02 7.51 -16.80
N MET A 147 21.14 7.97 -16.23
CA MET A 147 21.23 8.48 -14.86
C MET A 147 20.31 9.69 -14.65
N VAL A 148 20.25 10.58 -15.61
CA VAL A 148 19.31 11.71 -15.62
C VAL A 148 18.24 11.40 -16.65
N ARG A 149 17.00 11.28 -16.20
CA ARG A 149 15.88 10.93 -17.07
C ARG A 149 14.56 11.55 -16.62
N TYR A 150 13.66 11.69 -17.56
CA TYR A 150 12.25 11.95 -17.34
C TYR A 150 11.46 10.73 -17.78
N THR A 151 10.77 10.12 -16.84
CA THR A 151 9.96 8.90 -17.08
C THR A 151 8.49 9.25 -17.08
N ILE A 152 7.75 8.73 -18.06
CA ILE A 152 6.30 8.75 -18.09
C ILE A 152 5.82 7.31 -17.97
N THR A 153 4.99 7.05 -16.97
CA THR A 153 4.29 5.77 -16.80
C THR A 153 2.79 6.00 -16.92
N ALA A 154 2.09 5.20 -17.71
CA ALA A 154 0.65 5.31 -17.90
C ALA A 154 -0.02 3.95 -17.98
N GLY A 155 -1.17 3.80 -17.31
CA GLY A 155 -1.93 2.55 -17.28
C GLY A 155 -2.58 2.27 -15.94
N ARG A 156 -2.65 0.99 -15.57
CA ARG A 156 -3.15 0.50 -14.29
C ARG A 156 -1.99 0.12 -13.38
N PHE A 157 -1.97 0.66 -12.16
CA PHE A 157 -0.91 0.44 -11.17
C PHE A 157 -1.43 0.79 -9.76
N SER A 158 -0.62 0.53 -8.71
CA SER A 158 -0.82 1.15 -7.40
C SER A 158 0.00 2.42 -7.30
N LEU A 159 -0.54 3.51 -6.73
CA LEU A 159 0.25 4.72 -6.48
C LEU A 159 1.40 4.46 -5.52
N SER A 160 1.25 3.52 -4.60
CA SER A 160 2.32 3.09 -3.71
C SER A 160 3.49 2.38 -4.42
N ASP A 161 3.37 2.01 -5.69
CA ASP A 161 4.49 1.49 -6.47
C ASP A 161 5.52 2.59 -6.79
N PHE A 162 5.13 3.87 -6.71
CA PHE A 162 5.95 5.03 -7.10
C PHE A 162 6.19 6.02 -5.96
N PHE A 163 5.28 6.10 -4.99
CA PHE A 163 5.28 7.10 -3.92
C PHE A 163 5.37 6.44 -2.55
N ASP A 164 5.90 7.17 -1.57
CA ASP A 164 6.08 6.76 -0.18
C ASP A 164 6.92 5.48 -0.02
N ASN A 165 7.80 5.20 -0.97
CA ASN A 165 8.71 4.05 -0.92
C ASN A 165 9.65 4.12 0.28
N ASN A 166 9.99 2.95 0.86
CA ASN A 166 10.94 2.83 1.96
C ASN A 166 11.54 1.42 2.00
N ASP A 167 12.86 1.32 2.08
CA ASP A 167 13.58 0.05 2.04
C ASP A 167 13.32 -0.84 3.27
N TYR A 168 12.89 -0.26 4.38
CA TYR A 168 12.68 -0.99 5.64
C TYR A 168 11.20 -1.30 5.93
N THR A 169 10.28 -0.61 5.25
CA THR A 169 8.84 -0.79 5.44
C THR A 169 8.05 -0.31 4.23
N HIS A 170 7.50 -1.25 3.48
CA HIS A 170 6.71 -0.95 2.26
C HIS A 170 5.83 -2.13 1.85
N ASP A 171 6.36 -3.37 1.91
CA ASP A 171 5.68 -4.56 1.39
C ASP A 171 5.21 -5.49 2.52
N PRO A 172 3.89 -5.66 2.74
CA PRO A 172 3.34 -6.55 3.77
C PRO A 172 3.62 -8.03 3.51
N ARG A 173 4.10 -8.39 2.32
CA ARG A 173 4.47 -9.77 1.95
C ARG A 173 5.84 -10.16 2.48
N THR A 174 6.70 -9.19 2.75
CA THR A 174 8.09 -9.42 3.14
C THR A 174 8.56 -8.68 4.38
N GLN A 175 7.89 -7.57 4.74
CA GLN A 175 8.25 -6.67 5.83
C GLN A 175 7.12 -6.58 6.87
N PHE A 176 6.88 -5.40 7.49
CA PHE A 176 5.77 -5.16 8.41
C PHE A 176 4.42 -5.39 7.73
N MET A 177 3.46 -5.94 8.48
CA MET A 177 2.12 -6.27 7.96
C MET A 177 1.09 -5.20 8.24
N ALA A 178 1.22 -4.47 9.37
CA ALA A 178 0.26 -3.45 9.75
C ALA A 178 0.25 -2.28 8.76
N TRP A 179 -0.96 -1.88 8.32
CA TRP A 179 -1.16 -0.93 7.23
C TRP A 179 -0.44 0.41 7.44
N ALA A 180 -0.61 1.04 8.60
CA ALA A 180 -0.01 2.34 8.87
C ALA A 180 1.49 2.27 9.22
N VAL A 181 2.08 1.07 9.24
CA VAL A 181 3.52 0.86 9.29
C VAL A 181 4.08 0.77 7.88
N MET A 182 3.42 0.03 6.99
CA MET A 182 3.92 -0.18 5.62
C MET A 182 3.76 1.04 4.71
N TYR A 183 2.73 1.88 4.94
CA TYR A 183 2.48 3.11 4.18
C TYR A 183 2.17 4.28 5.11
N ASN A 184 2.16 5.50 4.53
CA ASN A 184 1.60 6.67 5.21
C ASN A 184 0.07 6.53 5.33
N GLY A 185 -0.41 6.10 6.51
CA GLY A 185 -1.84 5.90 6.76
C GLY A 185 -2.70 7.16 6.62
N ALA A 186 -2.11 8.37 6.69
CA ALA A 186 -2.82 9.61 6.45
C ALA A 186 -2.83 10.06 4.98
N TRP A 187 -2.29 9.25 4.08
CA TRP A 187 -2.37 9.45 2.64
C TRP A 187 -3.51 8.62 2.05
N ASP A 188 -4.64 9.27 1.84
CA ASP A 188 -5.82 8.68 1.21
C ASP A 188 -5.63 8.65 -0.31
N TYR A 189 -4.87 7.66 -0.81
CA TYR A 189 -4.51 7.62 -2.23
C TYR A 189 -5.60 6.99 -3.11
N PRO A 190 -5.80 7.50 -4.35
CA PRO A 190 -6.75 6.94 -5.31
C PRO A 190 -6.53 5.47 -5.58
N ALA A 191 -7.51 4.63 -5.24
CA ALA A 191 -7.45 3.20 -5.52
C ALA A 191 -8.84 2.56 -5.46
N ASP A 192 -9.04 1.50 -6.25
CA ASP A 192 -10.18 0.61 -6.04
C ASP A 192 -9.98 -0.26 -4.78
N THR A 193 -10.99 -1.03 -4.40
CA THR A 193 -10.96 -1.93 -3.24
C THR A 193 -9.77 -2.93 -3.23
N ARG A 194 -9.02 -3.04 -4.31
CA ARG A 194 -7.83 -3.90 -4.43
C ARG A 194 -6.51 -3.14 -4.38
N GLY A 195 -6.54 -1.81 -4.24
CA GLY A 195 -5.35 -0.97 -4.13
C GLY A 195 -4.75 -0.51 -5.45
N TYR A 196 -5.46 -0.66 -6.57
CA TYR A 196 -4.99 -0.26 -7.89
C TYR A 196 -5.88 0.81 -8.51
N THR A 197 -5.29 1.64 -9.39
CA THR A 197 -6.00 2.70 -10.09
C THR A 197 -5.56 2.79 -11.56
N TRP A 198 -6.23 3.61 -12.33
CA TRP A 198 -5.83 4.04 -13.68
C TRP A 198 -5.32 5.47 -13.63
N GLY A 199 -4.17 5.72 -14.22
CA GLY A 199 -3.59 7.05 -14.19
C GLY A 199 -2.29 7.16 -14.97
N TRP A 200 -1.57 8.23 -14.68
CA TRP A 200 -0.20 8.46 -15.18
C TRP A 200 0.68 9.00 -14.06
N VAL A 201 1.95 8.66 -14.17
CA VAL A 201 3.02 9.13 -13.30
C VAL A 201 4.09 9.78 -14.15
N HIS A 202 4.57 10.94 -13.72
CA HIS A 202 5.71 11.65 -14.26
C HIS A 202 6.81 11.64 -13.21
N GLU A 203 8.00 11.22 -13.59
CA GLU A 203 9.17 11.26 -12.72
C GLU A 203 10.32 11.98 -13.42
N PHE A 204 10.91 12.95 -12.78
CA PHE A 204 12.23 13.48 -13.14
C PHE A 204 13.24 12.94 -12.13
N HIS A 205 14.15 12.11 -12.61
CA HIS A 205 15.15 11.40 -11.81
C HIS A 205 16.55 11.95 -12.09
N THR A 206 17.34 12.13 -11.03
CA THR A 206 18.78 12.42 -11.07
C THR A 206 19.51 11.53 -10.06
N ARG A 207 20.84 11.54 -10.05
CA ARG A 207 21.64 10.78 -9.06
C ARG A 207 21.21 11.01 -7.61
N ASN A 208 20.87 12.22 -7.23
CA ASN A 208 20.68 12.60 -5.81
C ASN A 208 19.27 13.02 -5.44
N TRP A 209 18.38 13.24 -6.40
CA TRP A 209 17.00 13.62 -6.14
C TRP A 209 16.07 13.16 -7.24
N SER A 210 14.81 13.01 -6.89
CA SER A 210 13.72 12.79 -7.83
C SER A 210 12.55 13.68 -7.49
N LEU A 211 11.79 14.06 -8.50
CA LEU A 211 10.50 14.73 -8.35
C LEU A 211 9.47 13.92 -9.11
N ARG A 212 8.39 13.50 -8.42
CA ARG A 212 7.31 12.71 -8.98
C ARG A 212 6.00 13.47 -8.91
N TYR A 213 5.18 13.31 -9.91
CA TYR A 213 3.78 13.76 -9.94
C TYR A 213 2.93 12.68 -10.56
N ALA A 214 1.76 12.42 -9.98
CA ALA A 214 0.75 11.55 -10.59
C ALA A 214 -0.63 12.18 -10.52
N SER A 215 -1.45 11.81 -11.50
CA SER A 215 -2.90 12.03 -11.47
C SER A 215 -3.60 10.70 -11.78
N ALA A 216 -4.57 10.32 -10.95
CA ALA A 216 -5.16 9.00 -10.97
C ALA A 216 -6.67 9.04 -10.71
N ALA A 217 -7.39 8.04 -11.25
CA ALA A 217 -8.83 7.91 -11.12
C ALA A 217 -9.23 7.53 -9.70
N GLU A 218 -10.26 8.19 -9.17
CA GLU A 218 -10.88 7.87 -7.89
C GLU A 218 -12.00 6.85 -8.05
N PRO A 219 -12.26 6.00 -7.05
CA PRO A 219 -13.45 5.15 -7.05
C PRO A 219 -14.72 5.98 -6.89
N ARG A 220 -15.87 5.44 -7.31
CA ARG A 220 -17.17 6.12 -7.21
C ARG A 220 -17.66 6.29 -5.78
N ASN A 221 -17.26 5.36 -4.91
CA ASN A 221 -17.59 5.32 -3.49
C ASN A 221 -16.34 4.91 -2.72
N ALA A 222 -16.28 5.25 -1.44
CA ALA A 222 -15.22 4.81 -0.55
C ALA A 222 -15.01 3.29 -0.65
N ASN A 223 -13.76 2.86 -0.81
CA ASN A 223 -13.33 1.47 -1.01
C ASN A 223 -14.11 0.73 -2.12
N GLY A 224 -14.57 1.44 -3.15
CA GLY A 224 -15.37 0.89 -4.24
C GLY A 224 -14.54 0.15 -5.28
N SER A 225 -15.16 -0.81 -6.00
CA SER A 225 -14.52 -1.54 -7.10
C SER A 225 -14.63 -0.85 -8.46
N GLN A 226 -15.44 0.20 -8.57
CA GLN A 226 -15.71 0.92 -9.83
C GLN A 226 -15.18 2.33 -9.76
N PHE A 227 -14.43 2.74 -10.80
CA PHE A 227 -13.93 4.10 -10.92
C PHE A 227 -14.99 5.09 -11.35
N ASP A 228 -14.86 6.32 -10.89
CA ASP A 228 -15.64 7.43 -11.41
C ASP A 228 -15.17 7.78 -12.83
N ARG A 229 -16.12 8.07 -13.71
CA ARG A 229 -15.84 8.43 -15.11
C ARG A 229 -15.60 9.93 -15.30
N ARG A 230 -15.80 10.72 -14.25
CA ARG A 230 -15.66 12.18 -14.25
C ARG A 230 -14.25 12.62 -13.92
N LEU A 231 -13.25 12.09 -14.62
CA LEU A 231 -11.81 12.25 -14.36
C LEU A 231 -11.33 13.70 -14.16
N PHE A 232 -12.07 14.68 -14.67
CA PHE A 232 -11.77 16.11 -14.44
C PHE A 232 -12.35 16.67 -13.13
N ARG A 233 -13.24 15.92 -12.46
CA ARG A 233 -13.90 16.33 -11.22
C ARG A 233 -13.58 15.39 -10.04
N ASP A 234 -13.40 14.11 -10.32
CA ASP A 234 -13.13 13.08 -9.32
C ASP A 234 -11.81 12.40 -9.72
N ARG A 235 -10.71 12.86 -9.13
CA ARG A 235 -9.36 12.34 -9.31
C ARG A 235 -8.50 12.71 -8.12
N GLY A 236 -7.44 11.97 -7.90
CA GLY A 236 -6.40 12.36 -6.97
C GLY A 236 -5.13 12.78 -7.69
N ASP A 237 -4.52 13.84 -7.21
CA ASP A 237 -3.25 14.36 -7.64
C ASP A 237 -2.25 14.23 -6.49
N VAL A 238 -1.04 13.73 -6.77
CA VAL A 238 0.02 13.56 -5.77
C VAL A 238 1.35 14.05 -6.32
N VAL A 239 2.12 14.70 -5.47
CA VAL A 239 3.48 15.14 -5.75
C VAL A 239 4.41 14.66 -4.65
N GLU A 240 5.61 14.16 -5.01
CA GLU A 240 6.65 13.77 -4.06
C GLU A 240 8.01 14.26 -4.52
N GLY A 241 8.72 14.92 -3.62
CA GLY A 241 10.13 15.23 -3.74
C GLY A 241 10.96 14.25 -2.92
N GLU A 242 11.98 13.64 -3.54
CA GLU A 242 12.89 12.70 -2.91
C GLU A 242 14.33 13.23 -2.94
N ARG A 243 15.05 13.11 -1.83
CA ARG A 243 16.47 13.42 -1.70
C ARG A 243 17.22 12.22 -1.16
N ARG A 244 18.13 11.67 -1.97
CA ARG A 244 19.11 10.65 -1.58
C ARG A 244 20.38 11.32 -1.08
N TYR A 245 20.92 10.83 0.06
CA TYR A 245 22.12 11.38 0.69
C TYR A 245 22.96 10.27 1.32
N SER A 246 24.16 10.60 1.75
CA SER A 246 24.99 9.70 2.54
C SER A 246 25.39 10.41 3.83
N LEU A 247 25.17 9.75 4.96
CA LEU A 247 25.58 10.21 6.29
C LEU A 247 26.58 9.22 6.87
N ALA A 248 27.79 9.69 7.16
CA ALA A 248 28.91 8.84 7.66
C ALA A 248 29.19 7.60 6.78
N GLY A 249 28.99 7.71 5.46
CA GLY A 249 29.20 6.60 4.52
C GLY A 249 27.99 5.66 4.33
N HIS A 250 26.90 5.88 5.06
CA HIS A 250 25.68 5.08 5.01
C HIS A 250 24.57 5.82 4.22
N ALA A 251 23.85 5.06 3.38
CA ALA A 251 22.78 5.61 2.54
C ALA A 251 21.58 6.07 3.38
N GLY A 252 20.98 7.17 2.96
CA GLY A 252 19.74 7.67 3.52
C GLY A 252 18.89 8.36 2.46
N THR A 253 17.57 8.34 2.65
CA THR A 253 16.62 9.00 1.77
C THR A 253 15.55 9.72 2.60
N VAL A 254 15.19 10.92 2.16
CA VAL A 254 14.05 11.66 2.69
C VAL A 254 13.10 11.99 1.56
N ARG A 255 11.79 11.77 1.82
CA ARG A 255 10.71 12.05 0.88
C ARG A 255 9.70 12.99 1.51
N LEU A 256 9.21 13.93 0.73
CA LEU A 256 8.15 14.87 1.10
C LEU A 256 7.02 14.68 0.10
N LEU A 257 5.87 14.25 0.57
CA LEU A 257 4.67 13.98 -0.22
C LEU A 257 3.59 15.00 0.09
N GLY A 258 2.88 15.46 -0.95
CA GLY A 258 1.66 16.23 -0.85
C GLY A 258 0.60 15.66 -1.79
N TYR A 259 -0.67 15.65 -1.38
CA TYR A 259 -1.75 15.13 -2.20
C TYR A 259 -3.01 16.00 -2.13
N LEU A 260 -3.82 15.87 -3.16
CA LEU A 260 -5.08 16.58 -3.34
C LEU A 260 -6.08 15.66 -4.04
N ASN A 261 -7.12 15.24 -3.34
CA ASN A 261 -8.15 14.37 -3.89
C ASN A 261 -9.47 15.15 -4.08
N HIS A 262 -10.05 15.01 -5.26
CA HIS A 262 -11.41 15.40 -5.55
C HIS A 262 -12.25 14.14 -5.69
N THR A 263 -13.21 13.94 -4.78
CA THR A 263 -13.98 12.71 -4.69
C THR A 263 -15.48 12.99 -4.61
N ASN A 264 -16.27 11.94 -4.82
CA ASN A 264 -17.72 11.97 -4.53
C ASN A 264 -17.95 11.58 -3.06
N SER A 265 -17.45 12.38 -2.13
CA SER A 265 -17.51 12.11 -0.69
C SER A 265 -18.35 13.12 0.08
N GLY A 266 -18.72 12.75 1.30
CA GLY A 266 -19.41 13.63 2.24
C GLY A 266 -18.45 14.29 3.22
N SER A 267 -18.85 15.42 3.78
CA SER A 267 -18.15 16.10 4.88
C SER A 267 -18.73 15.65 6.22
N TYR A 268 -17.87 15.29 7.18
CA TYR A 268 -18.28 14.92 8.54
C TYR A 268 -19.07 16.04 9.22
N GLY A 269 -18.65 17.30 9.03
CA GLY A 269 -19.38 18.47 9.57
C GLY A 269 -20.79 18.62 9.00
N ALA A 270 -20.97 18.44 7.70
CA ALA A 270 -22.29 18.49 7.07
C ALA A 270 -23.19 17.33 7.52
N ALA A 271 -22.63 16.11 7.68
CA ALA A 271 -23.36 14.96 8.20
C ALA A 271 -23.85 15.18 9.64
N ILE A 272 -23.00 15.76 10.50
CA ILE A 272 -23.36 16.13 11.87
C ILE A 272 -24.48 17.16 11.87
N GLN A 273 -24.36 18.20 11.07
CA GLN A 273 -25.37 19.26 10.98
C GLN A 273 -26.73 18.72 10.47
N LEU A 274 -26.72 17.85 9.46
CA LEU A 274 -27.95 17.22 8.97
C LEU A 274 -28.60 16.37 10.06
N ALA A 275 -27.81 15.59 10.78
CA ALA A 275 -28.27 14.74 11.89
C ALA A 275 -28.92 15.57 13.03
N GLU A 276 -28.35 16.71 13.38
CA GLU A 276 -28.92 17.64 14.35
C GLU A 276 -30.28 18.22 13.91
N GLN A 277 -30.42 18.51 12.61
CA GLN A 277 -31.67 19.03 12.05
C GLN A 277 -32.77 17.99 11.95
N THR A 278 -32.41 16.73 11.73
CA THR A 278 -33.35 15.63 11.50
C THR A 278 -33.59 14.72 12.71
N GLY A 279 -32.81 14.89 13.77
CA GLY A 279 -32.84 14.01 14.96
C GLY A 279 -32.38 12.59 14.67
N THR A 280 -31.47 12.39 13.71
CA THR A 280 -30.96 11.08 13.28
C THR A 280 -29.48 10.91 13.64
N THR A 281 -28.94 9.68 13.47
CA THR A 281 -27.49 9.44 13.55
C THR A 281 -26.77 10.07 12.34
N PRO A 282 -25.61 10.70 12.50
CA PRO A 282 -24.86 11.26 11.40
C PRO A 282 -24.50 10.19 10.35
N ASN A 283 -24.75 10.52 9.07
CA ASN A 283 -24.43 9.65 7.94
C ASN A 283 -23.70 10.48 6.86
N VAL A 284 -22.42 10.21 6.68
CA VAL A 284 -21.58 10.93 5.71
C VAL A 284 -22.01 10.68 4.27
N ASP A 285 -22.59 9.51 3.98
CA ASP A 285 -23.11 9.16 2.65
C ASP A 285 -24.32 9.99 2.24
N ALA A 286 -25.11 10.48 3.21
CA ALA A 286 -26.29 11.29 2.94
C ALA A 286 -25.96 12.71 2.45
N VAL A 287 -24.70 13.15 2.62
CA VAL A 287 -24.23 14.50 2.26
C VAL A 287 -23.13 14.48 1.19
N ARG A 288 -23.01 13.38 0.45
CA ARG A 288 -22.02 13.25 -0.63
C ARG A 288 -22.27 14.25 -1.76
N HIS A 289 -21.20 14.81 -2.26
CA HIS A 289 -21.23 15.58 -3.50
C HIS A 289 -19.91 15.43 -4.30
N VAL A 290 -20.03 15.59 -5.61
CA VAL A 290 -18.91 15.46 -6.55
C VAL A 290 -17.92 16.60 -6.38
N GLY A 291 -16.63 16.27 -6.38
CA GLY A 291 -15.56 17.27 -6.27
C GLY A 291 -15.32 17.74 -4.84
N THR A 292 -15.77 16.98 -3.84
CA THR A 292 -15.36 17.20 -2.44
C THR A 292 -13.85 17.07 -2.32
N LEU A 293 -13.24 18.08 -1.69
CA LEU A 293 -11.79 18.19 -1.57
C LEU A 293 -11.29 17.57 -0.27
N LYS A 294 -10.27 16.70 -0.40
CA LYS A 294 -9.41 16.23 0.70
C LYS A 294 -7.96 16.45 0.33
N TYR A 295 -7.13 16.86 1.28
CA TYR A 295 -5.71 17.07 1.04
C TYR A 295 -4.88 16.72 2.27
N GLY A 296 -3.61 16.45 2.02
CA GLY A 296 -2.69 16.09 3.08
C GLY A 296 -1.24 16.11 2.64
N THR A 297 -0.37 15.74 3.58
CA THR A 297 1.07 15.71 3.37
C THR A 297 1.72 14.61 4.19
N GLY A 298 2.91 14.18 3.76
CA GLY A 298 3.70 13.16 4.44
C GLY A 298 5.19 13.44 4.39
N VAL A 299 5.88 12.95 5.40
CA VAL A 299 7.34 12.86 5.46
C VAL A 299 7.70 11.40 5.63
N ASN A 300 8.61 10.90 4.82
CA ASN A 300 9.14 9.56 4.91
C ASN A 300 10.67 9.64 4.88
N LEU A 301 11.30 9.09 5.90
CA LEU A 301 12.75 9.06 6.07
C LEU A 301 13.20 7.62 6.28
N GLU A 302 14.27 7.25 5.62
CA GLU A 302 15.02 6.02 5.86
C GLU A 302 16.51 6.30 5.97
N GLN A 303 17.18 5.56 6.83
CA GLN A 303 18.61 5.70 7.05
C GLN A 303 19.26 4.36 7.41
N GLU A 304 20.24 3.96 6.65
CA GLU A 304 21.16 2.90 7.02
C GLU A 304 22.07 3.37 8.17
N ILE A 305 22.10 2.63 9.28
CA ILE A 305 23.00 2.89 10.41
C ILE A 305 24.28 2.07 10.27
N THR A 306 24.14 0.83 9.82
CA THR A 306 25.20 -0.11 9.45
C THR A 306 24.70 -0.93 8.26
N HIS A 307 25.57 -1.65 7.55
CA HIS A 307 25.17 -2.52 6.43
C HIS A 307 24.08 -3.54 6.77
N ASP A 308 23.88 -3.83 8.07
CA ASP A 308 22.88 -4.79 8.54
C ASP A 308 21.71 -4.13 9.29
N THR A 309 21.79 -2.85 9.57
CA THR A 309 20.80 -2.17 10.43
C THR A 309 20.37 -0.85 9.80
N GLY A 310 19.09 -0.65 9.67
CA GLY A 310 18.53 0.63 9.28
C GLY A 310 17.27 0.97 10.08
N PHE A 311 16.87 2.22 10.00
CA PHE A 311 15.65 2.72 10.62
C PHE A 311 14.83 3.55 9.63
N PHE A 312 13.57 3.70 9.96
CA PHE A 312 12.65 4.58 9.24
C PHE A 312 11.82 5.42 10.18
N VAL A 313 11.33 6.55 9.66
CA VAL A 313 10.32 7.40 10.30
C VAL A 313 9.33 7.86 9.24
N ARG A 314 8.02 7.77 9.54
CA ARG A 314 6.94 8.37 8.75
C ARG A 314 6.12 9.30 9.59
N LEU A 315 5.79 10.46 9.03
CA LEU A 315 4.83 11.39 9.59
C LEU A 315 3.78 11.69 8.52
N GLY A 316 2.51 11.66 8.89
CA GLY A 316 1.40 11.89 7.98
C GLY A 316 0.38 12.85 8.58
N TRP A 317 -0.20 13.68 7.72
CA TRP A 317 -1.28 14.58 8.07
C TRP A 317 -2.25 14.75 6.92
N SER A 318 -3.54 14.68 7.21
CA SER A 318 -4.63 15.08 6.31
C SER A 318 -5.54 16.12 6.97
N ASP A 319 -6.36 16.80 6.19
CA ASP A 319 -7.31 17.79 6.74
C ASP A 319 -8.42 17.14 7.59
N GLY A 320 -8.75 15.86 7.35
CA GLY A 320 -9.65 15.03 8.15
C GLY A 320 -11.08 15.56 8.25
N LYS A 321 -11.56 16.28 7.21
CA LYS A 321 -12.90 16.89 7.20
C LYS A 321 -13.93 16.10 6.43
N THR A 322 -13.47 15.18 5.59
CA THR A 322 -14.28 14.43 4.64
C THR A 322 -14.04 12.94 4.76
N GLN A 323 -15.00 12.16 4.31
CA GLN A 323 -14.92 10.70 4.25
C GLN A 323 -13.61 10.22 3.60
N ASP A 324 -12.99 9.20 4.18
CA ASP A 324 -11.84 8.52 3.60
C ASP A 324 -12.27 7.61 2.45
N PHE A 325 -11.46 7.53 1.39
CA PHE A 325 -11.80 6.81 0.16
C PHE A 325 -10.95 5.56 -0.08
N ALA A 326 -9.73 5.51 0.46
CA ALA A 326 -8.84 4.36 0.31
C ALA A 326 -9.09 3.32 1.42
N PHE A 327 -8.12 3.03 2.28
CA PHE A 327 -8.16 1.83 3.13
C PHE A 327 -8.03 2.11 4.62
N THR A 328 -7.86 3.35 5.01
CA THR A 328 -7.64 3.72 6.43
C THR A 328 -8.43 4.94 6.81
N ALA A 329 -8.87 4.98 8.05
CA ALA A 329 -9.53 6.13 8.65
C ALA A 329 -8.53 6.89 9.54
N ILE A 330 -7.41 7.32 8.98
CA ILE A 330 -6.31 7.97 9.72
C ILE A 330 -6.07 9.37 9.17
N ASP A 331 -6.18 10.40 10.03
CA ASP A 331 -5.88 11.79 9.67
C ASP A 331 -4.51 12.25 10.15
N ARG A 332 -3.92 11.55 11.13
CA ARG A 332 -2.64 11.88 11.77
C ARG A 332 -1.85 10.59 11.95
N LEU A 333 -0.59 10.61 11.53
CA LEU A 333 0.31 9.47 11.64
C LEU A 333 1.67 9.89 12.16
N ALA A 334 2.18 9.13 13.11
CA ALA A 334 3.61 9.10 13.45
C ALA A 334 4.02 7.64 13.59
N SER A 335 4.91 7.17 12.73
CA SER A 335 5.40 5.79 12.70
C SER A 335 6.92 5.77 12.62
N GLY A 336 7.54 4.79 13.24
CA GLY A 336 8.99 4.58 13.14
C GLY A 336 9.39 3.19 13.59
N GLY A 337 10.51 2.71 13.07
CA GLY A 337 11.00 1.37 13.39
C GLY A 337 12.44 1.13 12.96
N VAL A 338 12.92 -0.05 13.33
CA VAL A 338 14.28 -0.52 13.07
C VAL A 338 14.20 -1.91 12.46
N SER A 339 15.03 -2.15 11.44
CA SER A 339 15.21 -3.45 10.80
C SER A 339 16.67 -3.89 10.88
N VAL A 340 16.90 -5.17 11.19
CA VAL A 340 18.24 -5.75 11.37
C VAL A 340 18.34 -7.06 10.60
N LYS A 341 19.32 -7.16 9.69
CA LYS A 341 19.63 -8.39 8.95
C LYS A 341 20.36 -9.40 9.84
N GLY A 342 20.16 -10.68 9.57
CA GLY A 342 20.64 -11.79 10.38
C GLY A 342 22.13 -12.12 10.28
N THR A 343 22.96 -11.27 9.68
CA THR A 343 24.40 -11.48 9.53
C THR A 343 25.09 -11.77 10.88
N ARG A 344 24.69 -11.05 11.94
CA ARG A 344 25.26 -11.20 13.29
C ARG A 344 25.03 -12.58 13.90
N TRP A 345 23.92 -13.28 13.52
CA TRP A 345 23.61 -14.65 13.97
C TRP A 345 23.76 -15.68 12.84
N LYS A 346 24.58 -15.36 11.82
CA LYS A 346 24.97 -16.24 10.70
C LYS A 346 23.81 -16.68 9.80
N ARG A 347 22.76 -15.87 9.72
CA ARG A 347 21.59 -16.09 8.87
C ARG A 347 21.30 -14.80 8.07
N LYS A 348 22.23 -14.47 7.16
CA LYS A 348 22.27 -13.19 6.44
C LYS A 348 20.98 -12.80 5.67
N ASP A 349 20.17 -13.81 5.33
CA ASP A 349 18.93 -13.64 4.60
C ASP A 349 17.69 -13.56 5.52
N ASP A 350 17.89 -13.70 6.82
CA ASP A 350 16.85 -13.47 7.83
C ASP A 350 16.79 -11.99 8.20
N THR A 351 15.63 -11.57 8.71
CA THR A 351 15.43 -10.20 9.18
C THR A 351 14.61 -10.21 10.48
N VAL A 352 15.01 -9.40 11.45
CA VAL A 352 14.20 -9.03 12.60
C VAL A 352 13.92 -7.53 12.53
N ALA A 353 12.67 -7.13 12.79
CA ALA A 353 12.32 -5.72 12.82
C ALA A 353 11.28 -5.44 13.89
N THR A 354 11.25 -4.19 14.35
CA THR A 354 10.25 -3.69 15.29
C THR A 354 9.86 -2.27 14.92
N SER A 355 8.60 -1.93 15.14
CA SER A 355 8.04 -0.60 14.86
C SER A 355 7.07 -0.17 15.94
N PHE A 356 6.84 1.13 16.02
CA PHE A 356 5.79 1.74 16.80
C PHE A 356 5.08 2.79 15.95
N THR A 357 3.75 2.79 16.02
CA THR A 357 2.88 3.71 15.28
C THR A 357 1.86 4.33 16.22
N ALA A 358 1.67 5.64 16.10
CA ALA A 358 0.59 6.40 16.71
C ALA A 358 -0.27 7.00 15.61
N SER A 359 -1.54 6.62 15.56
CA SER A 359 -2.53 7.10 14.61
C SER A 359 -3.60 7.91 15.29
N GLY A 360 -4.18 8.90 14.62
CA GLY A 360 -5.24 9.73 15.16
C GLY A 360 -6.13 10.31 14.08
N ILE A 361 -7.24 10.91 14.50
CA ILE A 361 -8.22 11.56 13.63
C ILE A 361 -8.41 13.03 13.97
N SER A 362 -9.06 13.78 13.07
CA SER A 362 -9.40 15.18 13.29
C SER A 362 -10.50 15.33 14.36
N GLY A 363 -10.62 16.51 14.94
CA GLY A 363 -11.66 16.76 15.94
C GLY A 363 -13.07 16.60 15.37
N VAL A 364 -13.34 17.00 14.13
CA VAL A 364 -14.67 16.83 13.51
C VAL A 364 -14.96 15.36 13.19
N HIS A 365 -13.96 14.58 12.79
CA HIS A 365 -14.08 13.14 12.56
C HIS A 365 -14.37 12.41 13.89
N ALA A 366 -13.65 12.75 14.96
CA ALA A 366 -13.91 12.21 16.30
C ALA A 366 -15.33 12.51 16.80
N VAL A 367 -15.84 13.73 16.61
CA VAL A 367 -17.23 14.10 16.95
C VAL A 367 -18.23 13.30 16.11
N TYR A 368 -17.96 13.08 14.80
CA TYR A 368 -18.80 12.28 13.93
C TYR A 368 -18.96 10.85 14.44
N LEU A 369 -17.83 10.17 14.74
CA LEU A 369 -17.83 8.82 15.30
C LEU A 369 -18.46 8.76 16.71
N ALA A 370 -18.18 9.75 17.58
CA ALA A 370 -18.75 9.81 18.93
C ALA A 370 -20.28 9.92 18.94
N ARG A 371 -20.87 10.48 17.88
CA ARG A 371 -22.31 10.58 17.68
C ARG A 371 -22.92 9.36 16.97
N GLY A 372 -22.14 8.28 16.81
CA GLY A 372 -22.58 7.03 16.19
C GLY A 372 -22.45 7.00 14.67
N GLY A 373 -21.75 7.98 14.07
CA GLY A 373 -21.41 7.94 12.66
C GLY A 373 -20.54 6.73 12.33
N LEU A 374 -20.62 6.24 11.09
CA LEU A 374 -19.84 5.11 10.59
C LEU A 374 -18.94 5.60 9.47
N ASP A 375 -17.66 5.28 9.55
CA ASP A 375 -16.74 5.34 8.43
C ASP A 375 -16.66 3.97 7.72
N PHE A 376 -15.88 3.79 6.67
CA PHE A 376 -15.91 2.53 5.93
C PHE A 376 -15.22 1.34 6.65
N LEU A 377 -14.35 1.59 7.63
CA LEU A 377 -13.67 0.55 8.44
C LEU A 377 -13.97 0.61 9.92
N ILE A 378 -14.43 1.75 10.45
CA ILE A 378 -14.58 1.97 11.89
C ILE A 378 -15.92 2.60 12.24
N GLY A 379 -16.43 2.24 13.41
CA GLY A 379 -17.69 2.78 13.92
C GLY A 379 -18.27 1.95 15.04
N ASP A 380 -17.88 2.24 16.26
CA ASP A 380 -18.32 1.54 17.49
C ASP A 380 -19.71 1.98 17.99
N GLY A 381 -20.38 2.91 17.27
CA GLY A 381 -21.63 3.53 17.70
C GLY A 381 -21.47 4.64 18.75
N ARG A 382 -20.33 4.70 19.41
CA ARG A 382 -19.86 5.79 20.30
C ARG A 382 -18.34 5.77 20.38
N LEU A 383 -17.73 6.87 20.82
CA LEU A 383 -16.28 7.00 20.89
C LEU A 383 -15.86 7.72 22.17
N ASN A 384 -14.97 7.10 22.93
CA ASN A 384 -14.12 7.75 23.92
C ASN A 384 -12.73 7.92 23.30
N TYR A 385 -12.51 9.06 22.64
CA TYR A 385 -11.37 9.25 21.76
C TYR A 385 -10.03 9.14 22.47
N SER A 386 -9.15 8.31 21.91
CA SER A 386 -7.72 8.24 22.17
C SER A 386 -7.01 7.83 20.87
N PRO A 387 -5.78 8.26 20.62
CA PRO A 387 -5.01 7.72 19.50
C PRO A 387 -4.93 6.19 19.56
N GLU A 388 -4.96 5.53 18.39
CA GLU A 388 -4.66 4.12 18.25
C GLU A 388 -3.13 3.94 18.19
N TYR A 389 -2.61 3.05 19.01
CA TYR A 389 -1.17 2.77 19.09
C TYR A 389 -0.92 1.33 18.71
N VAL A 390 -0.08 1.12 17.71
CA VAL A 390 0.33 -0.20 17.27
C VAL A 390 1.82 -0.37 17.46
N TRP A 391 2.20 -1.41 18.22
CA TRP A 391 3.54 -1.96 18.21
C TRP A 391 3.53 -3.24 17.38
N GLU A 392 4.49 -3.38 16.46
CA GLU A 392 4.66 -4.56 15.63
C GLU A 392 6.10 -5.02 15.67
N SER A 393 6.30 -6.33 15.76
CA SER A 393 7.64 -6.96 15.64
C SER A 393 7.54 -8.27 14.90
N TYR A 394 8.48 -8.49 13.97
CA TYR A 394 8.54 -9.74 13.23
C TYR A 394 9.94 -10.34 13.17
N TYR A 395 10.00 -11.66 12.97
CA TYR A 395 11.16 -12.40 12.54
C TYR A 395 10.85 -13.13 11.24
N ARG A 396 11.52 -12.73 10.14
CA ARG A 396 11.44 -13.38 8.82
C ARG A 396 12.65 -14.31 8.65
N ALA A 397 12.39 -15.61 8.54
CA ALA A 397 13.39 -16.63 8.33
C ALA A 397 13.38 -17.12 6.89
N ARG A 398 14.55 -17.13 6.22
CA ARG A 398 14.72 -17.85 4.96
C ARG A 398 14.89 -19.34 5.24
N LEU A 399 13.92 -20.16 4.81
CA LEU A 399 13.95 -21.61 4.99
C LEU A 399 14.79 -22.29 3.90
N PHE A 400 14.61 -21.88 2.66
CA PHE A 400 15.40 -22.27 1.48
C PHE A 400 15.30 -21.18 0.40
N PRO A 401 16.09 -21.25 -0.70
CA PRO A 401 16.06 -20.20 -1.73
C PRO A 401 14.65 -19.94 -2.26
N GLY A 402 14.23 -18.67 -2.18
CA GLY A 402 12.90 -18.22 -2.62
C GLY A 402 11.75 -18.59 -1.69
N PHE A 403 11.99 -19.14 -0.48
CA PHE A 403 10.92 -19.48 0.47
C PHE A 403 11.23 -18.96 1.87
N PHE A 404 10.25 -18.24 2.44
CA PHE A 404 10.38 -17.57 3.74
C PHE A 404 9.19 -17.90 4.63
N ALA A 405 9.46 -18.00 5.94
CA ALA A 405 8.45 -18.01 6.99
C ALA A 405 8.67 -16.82 7.92
N THR A 406 7.60 -16.16 8.30
CA THR A 406 7.65 -15.04 9.25
C THR A 406 6.71 -15.33 10.41
N PHE A 407 7.20 -15.13 11.62
CA PHE A 407 6.36 -14.93 12.79
C PHE A 407 6.26 -13.42 13.06
N ASP A 408 5.06 -12.94 13.31
CA ASP A 408 4.76 -11.54 13.55
C ASP A 408 3.85 -11.41 14.78
N LEU A 409 4.10 -10.40 15.58
CA LEU A 409 3.35 -10.09 16.77
C LEU A 409 3.02 -8.59 16.78
N GLN A 410 1.72 -8.29 16.92
CA GLN A 410 1.24 -6.92 17.05
C GLN A 410 0.51 -6.74 18.37
N HIS A 411 0.62 -5.54 18.94
CA HIS A 411 -0.16 -5.08 20.07
C HIS A 411 -0.83 -3.77 19.68
N ASP A 412 -2.16 -3.80 19.61
CA ASP A 412 -2.99 -2.65 19.26
C ASP A 412 -3.71 -2.13 20.49
N ALA A 413 -3.45 -0.90 20.86
CA ALA A 413 -4.11 -0.23 21.96
C ALA A 413 -5.07 0.85 21.42
N ASN A 414 -6.27 0.89 21.99
CA ASN A 414 -7.39 1.75 21.59
C ASN A 414 -7.85 1.52 20.15
N PRO A 415 -8.19 0.28 19.74
CA PRO A 415 -8.65 -0.06 18.40
C PRO A 415 -9.78 0.88 17.95
N ALA A 416 -9.73 1.32 16.70
CA ALA A 416 -10.65 2.32 16.12
C ALA A 416 -10.68 3.65 16.92
N PHE A 417 -9.55 4.07 17.50
CA PHE A 417 -9.41 5.27 18.32
C PHE A 417 -10.23 5.27 19.62
N ASN A 418 -10.65 4.11 20.11
CA ASN A 418 -11.58 4.02 21.23
C ASN A 418 -10.90 3.52 22.50
N HIS A 419 -10.71 4.42 23.47
CA HIS A 419 -10.07 4.11 24.75
C HIS A 419 -10.85 3.08 25.60
N ASP A 420 -12.15 2.91 25.35
CA ASP A 420 -12.98 1.94 26.09
C ASP A 420 -12.71 0.50 25.65
N ARG A 421 -11.97 0.29 24.55
CA ARG A 421 -11.76 -1.02 23.90
C ARG A 421 -10.28 -1.39 23.85
N GLY A 422 -9.98 -2.68 23.83
CA GLY A 422 -8.63 -3.21 23.77
C GLY A 422 -7.92 -3.26 25.13
N PRO A 423 -6.58 -3.40 25.18
CA PRO A 423 -5.74 -3.66 24.01
C PRO A 423 -5.94 -5.05 23.41
N VAL A 424 -5.51 -5.21 22.15
CA VAL A 424 -5.61 -6.46 21.38
C VAL A 424 -4.21 -6.97 21.05
N TRP A 425 -3.96 -8.26 21.31
CA TRP A 425 -2.77 -8.95 20.83
C TRP A 425 -3.11 -9.73 19.56
N ILE A 426 -2.31 -9.58 18.53
CA ILE A 426 -2.47 -10.23 17.22
C ILE A 426 -1.20 -11.00 16.91
N GLU A 427 -1.36 -12.31 16.74
CA GLU A 427 -0.29 -13.22 16.34
C GLU A 427 -0.47 -13.60 14.88
N SER A 428 0.61 -13.55 14.10
CA SER A 428 0.57 -13.86 12.69
C SER A 428 1.67 -14.80 12.24
N VAL A 429 1.34 -15.65 11.29
CA VAL A 429 2.31 -16.47 10.55
C VAL A 429 2.15 -16.18 9.08
N ARG A 430 3.22 -15.74 8.43
CA ARG A 430 3.28 -15.52 6.99
C ARG A 430 4.20 -16.53 6.34
N LEU A 431 3.70 -17.20 5.31
CA LEU A 431 4.48 -18.00 4.37
C LEU A 431 4.57 -17.26 3.05
N HIS A 432 5.77 -17.06 2.56
CA HIS A 432 6.03 -16.32 1.32
C HIS A 432 6.99 -17.10 0.43
N MET A 433 6.68 -17.16 -0.85
CA MET A 433 7.58 -17.69 -1.87
C MET A 433 7.70 -16.72 -3.05
N GLU A 434 8.92 -16.66 -3.62
CA GLU A 434 9.24 -15.82 -4.76
C GLU A 434 10.25 -16.51 -5.68
N PHE A 435 10.05 -16.39 -6.98
CA PHE A 435 10.93 -16.95 -8.00
C PHE A 435 11.02 -15.99 -9.19
N GLY A 436 12.21 -15.89 -9.79
CA GLY A 436 12.43 -15.10 -11.00
C GLY A 436 12.97 -15.94 -12.16
N LEU A 437 12.48 -15.68 -13.35
CA LEU A 437 12.99 -16.18 -14.63
C LEU A 437 13.36 -14.98 -15.48
N LYS A 438 14.53 -15.05 -16.09
CA LYS A 438 15.05 -14.03 -17.00
C LYS A 438 15.77 -14.67 -18.19
N PRO A 439 15.95 -13.97 -19.31
CA PRO A 439 16.68 -14.49 -20.46
C PRO A 439 18.07 -14.96 -20.02
N ARG A 440 18.54 -16.08 -20.59
CA ARG A 440 19.94 -16.44 -20.46
C ARG A 440 20.78 -15.36 -21.15
N GLN A 441 21.67 -14.73 -20.42
CA GLN A 441 22.71 -13.90 -21.04
C GLN A 441 23.47 -14.78 -22.03
N ALA A 442 23.56 -14.37 -23.28
CA ALA A 442 24.43 -15.02 -24.24
C ALA A 442 25.87 -14.87 -23.74
N LYS A 443 26.53 -16.02 -23.49
CA LYS A 443 27.96 -16.04 -23.12
C LYS A 443 28.81 -15.60 -24.27
#